data_bb90041f7fd9c4f5e5c0317305b42f9b
#
_entry.id   bb90041f7fd9c4f5e5c0317305b42f9b
#
_cell.length_a   1.000
_cell.length_b   1.000
_cell.length_c   1.000
_cell.angle_alpha   90.00
_cell.angle_beta   90.00
_cell.angle_gamma   90.00
#
_symmetry.space_group_name_H-M   'P 1'
#
loop_
_entity.id
_entity.type
_entity.pdbx_description
1 polymer ?
#
loop_
_entity_poly.entity_id
_entity_poly.type
_entity_poly.pdbx_seq_one_letter_code
_entity_poly.pdbx_strand_id
1 'polypeptide(L)'
;MTVRVEKNGPVTTVIHSRPEARNAMDPDSAEELVAAFTAFDADPDASVAVFFGEGGAFCAGWDLKYASTLEGQEEPLAALNFPADDSPTPRGPMGPSRLVLGKPVIAAVAGPAVAGGFELALWCDLRVMEQSAYFGVYCRRWGVPLIDGGTVRLPRLVGQGRAL
;
A
#
# COMPACT_ATOMS: atom_id res chain seq x y z
N MET A 1 9.95 -10.00 -10.33
CA MET A 1 10.26 -8.91 -9.36
C MET A 1 9.49 -7.69 -9.82
N THR A 2 8.56 -7.27 -9.01
CA THR A 2 7.65 -6.14 -9.29
C THR A 2 8.02 -4.90 -8.48
N VAL A 3 8.95 -5.06 -7.52
CA VAL A 3 9.45 -3.97 -6.70
C VAL A 3 10.95 -3.81 -6.90
N ARG A 4 11.40 -2.58 -7.15
CA ARG A 4 12.82 -2.25 -7.14
C ARG A 4 13.09 -1.12 -6.15
N VAL A 5 14.31 -1.07 -5.66
CA VAL A 5 14.76 -0.09 -4.68
C VAL A 5 15.94 0.67 -5.27
N GLU A 6 15.85 1.99 -5.26
CA GLU A 6 16.91 2.90 -5.68
C GLU A 6 17.36 3.74 -4.48
N LYS A 7 18.67 3.92 -4.31
CA LYS A 7 19.24 4.74 -3.22
C LYS A 7 19.99 5.92 -3.79
N ASN A 8 19.71 7.09 -3.22
CA ASN A 8 20.44 8.31 -3.53
C ASN A 8 20.75 9.05 -2.21
N GLY A 9 21.96 8.84 -1.70
CA GLY A 9 22.32 9.30 -0.35
C GLY A 9 21.37 8.75 0.69
N PRO A 10 20.79 9.59 1.56
CA PRO A 10 19.88 9.15 2.63
C PRO A 10 18.44 8.86 2.14
N VAL A 11 18.16 9.02 0.84
CA VAL A 11 16.84 8.79 0.26
C VAL A 11 16.77 7.41 -0.38
N THR A 12 15.77 6.63 0.03
CA THR A 12 15.43 5.32 -0.56
C THR A 12 14.14 5.46 -1.37
N THR A 13 14.19 5.19 -2.67
CA THR A 13 12.99 5.14 -3.52
C THR A 13 12.56 3.69 -3.68
N VAL A 14 11.37 3.37 -3.19
CA VAL A 14 10.72 2.06 -3.38
C VAL A 14 9.73 2.19 -4.53
N ILE A 15 9.95 1.47 -5.60
CA ILE A 15 9.21 1.57 -6.84
C ILE A 15 8.43 0.28 -7.08
N HIS A 16 7.11 0.39 -7.14
CA HIS A 16 6.23 -0.70 -7.56
C HIS A 16 5.93 -0.59 -9.04
N SER A 17 6.18 -1.64 -9.80
CA SER A 17 6.09 -1.65 -11.26
C SER A 17 5.37 -2.88 -11.79
N ARG A 18 4.05 -2.75 -11.93
CA ARG A 18 3.12 -3.64 -12.64
C ARG A 18 2.19 -2.80 -13.52
N PRO A 19 2.71 -2.06 -14.51
CA PRO A 19 1.93 -1.08 -15.26
C PRO A 19 0.77 -1.71 -16.03
N GLU A 20 0.88 -2.96 -16.48
CA GLU A 20 -0.17 -3.73 -17.14
C GLU A 20 -1.40 -3.98 -16.25
N ALA A 21 -1.20 -4.01 -14.93
CA ALA A 21 -2.24 -4.12 -13.92
C ALA A 21 -2.52 -2.78 -13.21
N ARG A 22 -1.96 -1.65 -13.69
CA ARG A 22 -2.01 -0.34 -13.03
C ARG A 22 -1.54 -0.42 -11.57
N ASN A 23 -0.48 -1.19 -11.36
CA ASN A 23 0.09 -1.43 -10.03
C ASN A 23 -0.93 -2.00 -9.02
N ALA A 24 -1.86 -2.84 -9.47
CA ALA A 24 -2.69 -3.63 -8.58
C ALA A 24 -1.82 -4.58 -7.74
N MET A 25 -2.18 -4.75 -6.46
CA MET A 25 -1.41 -5.51 -5.49
C MET A 25 -1.79 -6.99 -5.53
N ASP A 26 -0.84 -7.84 -5.86
CA ASP A 26 -0.91 -9.29 -5.65
C ASP A 26 -0.03 -9.69 -4.45
N PRO A 27 -0.09 -10.95 -3.99
CA PRO A 27 0.71 -11.40 -2.85
C PRO A 27 2.21 -11.21 -3.02
N ASP A 28 2.75 -11.49 -4.21
CA ASP A 28 4.19 -11.38 -4.46
C ASP A 28 4.65 -9.92 -4.34
N SER A 29 3.93 -8.99 -4.96
CA SER A 29 4.21 -7.56 -4.81
C SER A 29 4.06 -7.08 -3.37
N ALA A 30 3.07 -7.59 -2.64
CA ALA A 30 2.86 -7.27 -1.24
C ALA A 30 4.04 -7.70 -0.37
N GLU A 31 4.56 -8.91 -0.57
CA GLU A 31 5.74 -9.42 0.14
C GLU A 31 7.01 -8.62 -0.24
N GLU A 32 7.22 -8.36 -1.53
CA GLU A 32 8.36 -7.57 -2.01
C GLU A 32 8.36 -6.16 -1.40
N LEU A 33 7.19 -5.50 -1.29
CA LEU A 33 7.07 -4.18 -0.65
C LEU A 33 7.35 -4.23 0.85
N VAL A 34 6.83 -5.25 1.57
CA VAL A 34 7.13 -5.44 3.00
C VAL A 34 8.62 -5.59 3.20
N ALA A 35 9.28 -6.43 2.41
CA ALA A 35 10.72 -6.64 2.49
C ALA A 35 11.50 -5.34 2.21
N ALA A 36 11.10 -4.59 1.18
CA ALA A 36 11.75 -3.32 0.81
C ALA A 36 11.64 -2.27 1.92
N PHE A 37 10.45 -2.07 2.50
CA PHE A 37 10.26 -1.08 3.57
C PHE A 37 10.88 -1.51 4.90
N THR A 38 10.89 -2.81 5.21
CA THR A 38 11.60 -3.33 6.38
C THR A 38 13.11 -3.13 6.25
N ALA A 39 13.68 -3.40 5.07
CA ALA A 39 15.09 -3.15 4.81
C ALA A 39 15.44 -1.66 4.86
N PHE A 40 14.58 -0.78 4.33
CA PHE A 40 14.73 0.67 4.45
C PHE A 40 14.76 1.12 5.92
N ASP A 41 13.84 0.64 6.72
CA ASP A 41 13.73 1.04 8.14
C ASP A 41 14.95 0.62 8.94
N ALA A 42 15.51 -0.55 8.63
CA ALA A 42 16.71 -1.09 9.27
C ALA A 42 18.04 -0.46 8.78
N ASP A 43 18.04 0.26 7.65
CA ASP A 43 19.26 0.82 7.04
C ASP A 43 19.72 2.08 7.78
N PRO A 44 20.88 2.09 8.50
CA PRO A 44 21.33 3.27 9.25
C PRO A 44 21.65 4.49 8.37
N ASP A 45 21.94 4.28 7.09
CA ASP A 45 22.28 5.34 6.16
C ASP A 45 21.04 5.97 5.49
N ALA A 46 19.88 5.36 5.62
CA ALA A 46 18.62 5.86 5.07
C ALA A 46 17.87 6.72 6.10
N SER A 47 17.34 7.87 5.65
CA SER A 47 16.56 8.80 6.50
C SER A 47 15.11 8.92 6.08
N VAL A 48 14.79 8.71 4.80
CA VAL A 48 13.45 8.87 4.25
C VAL A 48 13.24 7.93 3.06
N ALA A 49 12.02 7.38 2.96
CA ALA A 49 11.63 6.66 1.76
C ALA A 49 10.67 7.46 0.89
N VAL A 50 10.76 7.27 -0.43
CA VAL A 50 9.76 7.69 -1.41
C VAL A 50 9.11 6.44 -1.97
N PHE A 51 7.79 6.34 -1.86
CA PHE A 51 7.02 5.26 -2.46
C PHE A 51 6.40 5.74 -3.77
N PHE A 52 6.70 5.06 -4.86
CA PHE A 52 6.29 5.44 -6.21
C PHE A 52 5.70 4.26 -6.97
N GLY A 53 4.59 4.49 -7.67
CA GLY A 53 4.02 3.56 -8.65
C GLY A 53 4.42 3.96 -10.06
N GLU A 54 5.11 3.09 -10.78
CA GLU A 54 5.58 3.35 -12.14
C GLU A 54 4.47 3.13 -13.18
N GLY A 55 4.56 3.83 -14.33
CA GLY A 55 3.66 3.61 -15.47
C GLY A 55 2.32 4.34 -15.40
N GLY A 56 2.24 5.47 -14.67
CA GLY A 56 1.10 6.39 -14.71
C GLY A 56 -0.07 6.01 -13.80
N ALA A 57 0.14 5.10 -12.86
CA ALA A 57 -0.77 4.82 -11.77
C ALA A 57 0.02 4.60 -10.48
N PHE A 58 -0.41 5.18 -9.38
CA PHE A 58 0.21 4.87 -8.09
C PHE A 58 -0.11 3.44 -7.67
N CYS A 59 -1.39 3.10 -7.55
CA CYS A 59 -1.86 1.74 -7.28
C CYS A 59 -3.38 1.65 -7.47
N ALA A 60 -3.83 0.62 -8.19
CA ALA A 60 -5.25 0.36 -8.46
C ALA A 60 -5.96 -0.43 -7.34
N GLY A 61 -5.28 -0.72 -6.23
CA GLY A 61 -5.81 -1.52 -5.14
C GLY A 61 -5.45 -3.00 -5.26
N TRP A 62 -6.22 -3.86 -4.60
CA TRP A 62 -5.99 -5.30 -4.63
C TRP A 62 -6.27 -5.89 -6.02
N ASP A 63 -5.45 -6.84 -6.46
CA ASP A 63 -5.61 -7.48 -7.76
C ASP A 63 -6.85 -8.39 -7.77
N LEU A 64 -7.92 -7.91 -8.43
CA LEU A 64 -9.19 -8.61 -8.50
C LEU A 64 -9.13 -9.90 -9.33
N LYS A 65 -8.16 -10.02 -10.23
CA LYS A 65 -7.93 -11.27 -10.96
C LYS A 65 -7.37 -12.33 -10.01
N TYR A 66 -6.40 -11.94 -9.17
CA TYR A 66 -5.94 -12.82 -8.10
C TYR A 66 -7.08 -13.12 -7.11
N ALA A 67 -7.82 -12.11 -6.66
CA ALA A 67 -8.94 -12.29 -5.73
C ALA A 67 -9.97 -13.33 -6.23
N SER A 68 -10.25 -13.36 -7.54
CA SER A 68 -11.19 -14.33 -8.11
C SER A 68 -10.69 -15.78 -8.03
N THR A 69 -9.39 -16.00 -7.89
CA THR A 69 -8.82 -17.35 -7.68
C THR A 69 -9.03 -17.86 -6.27
N LEU A 70 -9.36 -16.98 -5.32
CA LEU A 70 -9.59 -17.33 -3.92
C LEU A 70 -11.02 -17.69 -3.60
N GLU A 71 -11.93 -17.69 -4.59
CA GLU A 71 -13.33 -18.05 -4.39
C GLU A 71 -13.42 -19.47 -3.81
N GLY A 72 -14.08 -19.60 -2.66
CA GLY A 72 -14.16 -20.86 -1.91
C GLY A 72 -12.92 -21.26 -1.12
N GLN A 73 -11.88 -20.43 -1.05
CA GLN A 73 -10.67 -20.66 -0.27
C GLN A 73 -10.66 -19.74 0.95
N GLU A 74 -10.79 -20.30 2.15
CA GLU A 74 -10.78 -19.52 3.40
C GLU A 74 -9.37 -19.26 3.93
N GLU A 75 -8.44 -20.21 3.80
CA GLU A 75 -7.11 -20.16 4.40
C GLU A 75 -6.26 -18.94 3.98
N PRO A 76 -6.18 -18.56 2.67
CA PRO A 76 -5.38 -17.41 2.27
C PRO A 76 -5.87 -16.08 2.85
N LEU A 77 -7.18 -15.96 3.08
CA LEU A 77 -7.79 -14.78 3.70
C LEU A 77 -7.63 -14.83 5.23
N ALA A 78 -7.76 -16.01 5.84
CA ALA A 78 -7.55 -16.19 7.27
C ALA A 78 -6.13 -15.85 7.71
N ALA A 79 -5.12 -16.13 6.87
CA ALA A 79 -3.73 -15.77 7.12
C ALA A 79 -3.48 -14.24 7.23
N LEU A 80 -4.43 -13.42 6.78
CA LEU A 80 -4.38 -11.96 6.88
C LEU A 80 -5.11 -11.42 8.12
N ASN A 81 -5.78 -12.26 8.90
CA ASN A 81 -6.49 -11.85 10.12
C ASN A 81 -5.50 -11.38 11.19
N PHE A 82 -5.93 -10.42 12.01
CA PHE A 82 -5.20 -10.09 13.21
C PHE A 82 -5.23 -11.26 14.18
N PRO A 83 -4.08 -11.64 14.78
CA PRO A 83 -4.05 -12.72 15.75
C PRO A 83 -4.89 -12.35 17.00
N ALA A 84 -5.46 -13.38 17.63
CA ALA A 84 -6.19 -13.22 18.88
C ALA A 84 -5.26 -13.23 20.12
N ASP A 85 -3.98 -13.48 19.92
CA ASP A 85 -2.92 -13.55 20.93
C ASP A 85 -1.81 -12.54 20.60
N ASP A 86 -0.68 -12.62 21.33
CA ASP A 86 0.48 -11.74 21.15
C ASP A 86 1.39 -12.13 19.96
N SER A 87 0.90 -12.96 19.05
CA SER A 87 1.65 -13.32 17.84
C SER A 87 1.88 -12.11 16.95
N PRO A 88 2.97 -12.08 16.16
CA PRO A 88 3.23 -10.98 15.24
C PRO A 88 2.06 -10.72 14.28
N THR A 89 1.67 -9.47 14.16
CA THR A 89 0.64 -9.06 13.19
C THR A 89 1.09 -9.40 11.77
N PRO A 90 0.31 -10.17 11.01
CA PRO A 90 0.65 -10.47 9.63
C PRO A 90 0.60 -9.21 8.77
N ARG A 91 1.28 -9.25 7.61
CA ARG A 91 1.18 -8.15 6.65
C ARG A 91 -0.26 -7.83 6.29
N GLY A 92 -0.52 -6.60 5.88
CA GLY A 92 -1.81 -6.26 5.29
C GLY A 92 -1.99 -6.88 3.89
N PRO A 93 -3.23 -7.00 3.39
CA PRO A 93 -3.50 -7.40 2.01
C PRO A 93 -2.72 -6.56 0.99
N MET A 94 -2.55 -5.27 1.29
CA MET A 94 -1.77 -4.33 0.47
C MET A 94 -0.27 -4.29 0.84
N GLY A 95 0.25 -5.32 1.51
CA GLY A 95 1.65 -5.39 1.89
C GLY A 95 1.98 -4.54 3.12
N PRO A 96 2.66 -3.37 2.97
CA PRO A 96 3.21 -2.60 4.08
C PRO A 96 2.17 -1.87 4.93
N SER A 97 0.89 -1.92 4.59
CA SER A 97 -0.17 -1.12 5.21
C SER A 97 -0.29 -1.26 6.75
N ARG A 98 0.26 -2.34 7.32
CA ARG A 98 0.31 -2.61 8.76
C ARG A 98 1.68 -2.41 9.38
N LEU A 99 2.71 -2.09 8.59
CA LEU A 99 4.03 -1.79 9.14
C LEU A 99 3.99 -0.47 9.91
N VAL A 100 4.70 -0.45 11.03
CA VAL A 100 5.01 0.76 11.80
C VAL A 100 6.50 0.97 11.67
N LEU A 101 6.90 1.99 10.91
CA LEU A 101 8.29 2.30 10.62
C LEU A 101 8.80 3.40 11.56
N GLY A 102 10.09 3.37 11.85
CA GLY A 102 10.79 4.41 12.60
C GLY A 102 11.18 5.61 11.74
N LYS A 103 11.03 5.51 10.40
CA LYS A 103 11.45 6.53 9.43
C LYS A 103 10.30 6.94 8.52
N PRO A 104 10.26 8.22 8.07
CA PRO A 104 9.15 8.71 7.26
C PRO A 104 9.14 8.14 5.85
N VAL A 105 7.91 7.98 5.33
CA VAL A 105 7.64 7.57 3.94
C VAL A 105 6.81 8.65 3.26
N ILE A 106 7.22 9.04 2.06
CA ILE A 106 6.52 10.01 1.20
C ILE A 106 5.88 9.25 0.03
N ALA A 107 4.57 9.30 -0.11
CA ALA A 107 3.91 8.82 -1.32
C ALA A 107 4.10 9.82 -2.46
N ALA A 108 4.75 9.42 -3.54
CA ALA A 108 4.80 10.15 -4.80
C ALA A 108 3.68 9.62 -5.72
N VAL A 109 2.54 10.30 -5.70
CA VAL A 109 1.30 9.83 -6.33
C VAL A 109 1.20 10.38 -7.76
N ALA A 110 1.48 9.51 -8.73
CA ALA A 110 1.24 9.77 -10.14
C ALA A 110 -0.01 9.01 -10.59
N GLY A 111 -0.98 9.70 -11.21
CA GLY A 111 -2.25 9.12 -11.66
C GLY A 111 -3.13 8.58 -10.53
N PRO A 112 -3.92 7.51 -10.80
CA PRO A 112 -4.87 6.98 -9.83
C PRO A 112 -4.18 6.28 -8.65
N ALA A 113 -4.68 6.58 -7.43
CA ALA A 113 -4.47 5.82 -6.21
C ALA A 113 -5.84 5.47 -5.65
N VAL A 114 -6.31 4.25 -5.90
CA VAL A 114 -7.70 3.88 -5.63
C VAL A 114 -7.83 2.62 -4.79
N ALA A 115 -8.93 2.48 -4.07
CA ALA A 115 -9.21 1.34 -3.18
C ALA A 115 -8.04 1.13 -2.19
N GLY A 116 -7.46 -0.07 -2.10
CA GLY A 116 -6.28 -0.33 -1.27
C GLY A 116 -5.06 0.52 -1.65
N GLY A 117 -4.94 0.98 -2.91
CA GLY A 117 -3.90 1.93 -3.33
C GLY A 117 -4.06 3.30 -2.67
N PHE A 118 -5.29 3.75 -2.46
CA PHE A 118 -5.58 4.92 -1.64
C PHE A 118 -5.17 4.69 -0.18
N GLU A 119 -5.44 3.49 0.38
CA GLU A 119 -5.04 3.13 1.74
C GLU A 119 -3.52 3.12 1.92
N LEU A 120 -2.76 2.67 0.89
CA LEU A 120 -1.30 2.77 0.88
C LEU A 120 -0.82 4.22 0.85
N ALA A 121 -1.44 5.09 0.06
CA ALA A 121 -1.12 6.51 0.08
C ALA A 121 -1.42 7.16 1.43
N LEU A 122 -2.46 6.70 2.15
CA LEU A 122 -2.78 7.13 3.52
C LEU A 122 -1.84 6.53 4.57
N TRP A 123 -1.26 5.36 4.30
CA TRP A 123 -0.25 4.73 5.17
C TRP A 123 1.05 5.54 5.21
N CYS A 124 1.46 6.11 4.08
CA CYS A 124 2.60 7.02 4.02
C CYS A 124 2.38 8.26 4.90
N ASP A 125 3.45 8.83 5.46
CA ASP A 125 3.40 10.01 6.32
C ASP A 125 3.01 11.27 5.53
N LEU A 126 3.61 11.44 4.36
CA LEU A 126 3.38 12.58 3.47
C LEU A 126 2.93 12.12 2.08
N ARG A 127 2.26 13.00 1.36
CA ARG A 127 1.79 12.77 -0.03
C ARG A 127 2.14 13.95 -0.90
N VAL A 128 2.85 13.67 -1.99
CA VAL A 128 3.06 14.61 -3.09
C VAL A 128 2.33 14.04 -4.29
N MET A 129 1.39 14.81 -4.85
CA MET A 129 0.54 14.35 -5.94
C MET A 129 0.81 15.16 -7.19
N GLU A 130 0.88 14.50 -8.33
CA GLU A 130 0.82 15.22 -9.60
C GLU A 130 -0.57 15.83 -9.82
N GLN A 131 -0.67 16.83 -10.68
CA GLN A 131 -1.90 17.59 -10.89
C GLN A 131 -3.06 16.74 -11.44
N SER A 132 -2.75 15.69 -12.20
CA SER A 132 -3.71 14.74 -12.76
C SER A 132 -4.05 13.57 -11.83
N ALA A 133 -3.32 13.41 -10.72
CA ALA A 133 -3.54 12.33 -9.78
C ALA A 133 -4.84 12.51 -8.99
N TYR A 134 -5.45 11.38 -8.65
CA TYR A 134 -6.67 11.40 -7.85
C TYR A 134 -6.78 10.21 -6.91
N PHE A 135 -7.55 10.39 -5.85
CA PHE A 135 -7.95 9.34 -4.92
C PHE A 135 -9.37 8.87 -5.21
N GLY A 136 -9.62 7.58 -5.00
CA GLY A 136 -10.95 7.02 -5.20
C GLY A 136 -11.20 5.79 -4.33
N VAL A 137 -12.37 5.74 -3.68
CA VAL A 137 -12.85 4.60 -2.91
C VAL A 137 -13.80 3.78 -3.79
N TYR A 138 -13.26 2.84 -4.57
CA TYR A 138 -14.04 2.02 -5.50
C TYR A 138 -14.40 0.63 -4.96
N CYS A 139 -13.97 0.33 -3.76
CA CYS A 139 -14.16 -0.96 -3.10
C CYS A 139 -15.62 -1.41 -3.12
N ARG A 140 -16.55 -0.49 -2.85
CA ARG A 140 -17.99 -0.78 -2.82
C ARG A 140 -18.56 -1.31 -4.14
N ARG A 141 -17.98 -0.92 -5.28
CA ARG A 141 -18.41 -1.43 -6.61
C ARG A 141 -18.16 -2.92 -6.78
N TRP A 142 -17.18 -3.45 -6.04
CA TRP A 142 -16.69 -4.80 -6.18
C TRP A 142 -16.96 -5.66 -4.94
N GLY A 143 -17.69 -5.12 -3.96
CA GLY A 143 -17.96 -5.83 -2.71
C GLY A 143 -16.71 -6.09 -1.86
N VAL A 144 -15.63 -5.35 -2.07
CA VAL A 144 -14.37 -5.48 -1.35
C VAL A 144 -14.31 -4.44 -0.23
N PRO A 145 -13.98 -4.83 1.02
CA PRO A 145 -13.86 -3.88 2.12
C PRO A 145 -12.56 -3.07 2.05
N LEU A 146 -12.53 -1.91 2.75
CA LEU A 146 -11.32 -1.18 3.09
C LEU A 146 -10.74 -1.78 4.37
N ILE A 147 -9.67 -2.57 4.27
CA ILE A 147 -9.09 -3.31 5.40
C ILE A 147 -7.61 -3.02 5.66
N ASP A 148 -7.07 -2.05 4.95
CA ASP A 148 -5.68 -1.60 5.07
C ASP A 148 -5.52 -0.27 5.83
N GLY A 149 -6.53 0.08 6.63
CA GLY A 149 -6.51 1.20 7.58
C GLY A 149 -7.04 2.53 7.05
N GLY A 150 -7.59 2.57 5.84
CA GLY A 150 -8.18 3.77 5.25
C GLY A 150 -9.33 4.35 6.07
N THR A 151 -10.18 3.49 6.61
CA THR A 151 -11.31 3.87 7.47
C THR A 151 -10.89 4.55 8.79
N VAL A 152 -9.65 4.34 9.21
CA VAL A 152 -9.08 4.92 10.43
C VAL A 152 -8.22 6.14 10.12
N ARG A 153 -7.38 6.06 9.07
CA ARG A 153 -6.43 7.13 8.71
C ARG A 153 -7.09 8.32 8.07
N LEU A 154 -8.03 8.10 7.14
CA LEU A 154 -8.67 9.19 6.42
C LEU A 154 -9.40 10.19 7.33
N PRO A 155 -10.27 9.77 8.28
CA PRO A 155 -10.93 10.71 9.19
C PRO A 155 -9.97 11.52 10.04
N ARG A 156 -8.80 10.96 10.38
CA ARG A 156 -7.77 11.67 11.15
C ARG A 156 -7.04 12.74 10.33
N LEU A 157 -6.94 12.53 9.02
CA LEU A 157 -6.27 13.48 8.11
C LEU A 157 -7.18 14.62 7.67
N VAL A 158 -8.44 14.33 7.34
CA VAL A 158 -9.33 15.31 6.69
C VAL A 158 -10.56 15.70 7.54
N GLY A 159 -10.70 15.10 8.70
CA GLY A 159 -11.89 15.21 9.54
C GLY A 159 -13.02 14.28 9.10
N GLN A 160 -13.85 13.85 10.05
CA GLN A 160 -14.89 12.84 9.82
C GLN A 160 -15.89 13.28 8.75
N GLY A 161 -16.32 14.55 8.77
CA GLY A 161 -17.32 15.05 7.82
C GLY A 161 -16.88 15.06 6.35
N ARG A 162 -15.55 15.08 6.09
CA ARG A 162 -15.02 14.96 4.73
C ARG A 162 -14.65 13.53 4.35
N ALA A 163 -14.46 12.67 5.36
CA ALA A 163 -14.09 11.29 5.13
C ALA A 163 -15.32 10.41 4.78
N LEU A 164 -16.51 10.80 5.21
CA LEU A 164 -17.80 10.15 4.91
C LEU A 164 -18.38 10.61 3.58
#